data_85a5c3b522d73baade6b58c2c003d29b
#
_entry.id   85a5c3b522d73baade6b58c2c003d29b
#
_cell.length_a   1.000
_cell.length_b   1.000
_cell.length_c   1.000
_cell.angle_alpha   90.00
_cell.angle_beta   90.00
_cell.angle_gamma   90.00
#
_symmetry.space_group_name_H-M   'P 1'
#
loop_
_entity.id
_entity.type
_entity.pdbx_description
1 polymer ?
#
loop_
_entity_poly.entity_id
_entity_poly.type
_entity_poly.pdbx_seq_one_letter_code
_entity_poly.pdbx_strand_id
1 'polypeptide(L)'
;AAASGNLCTTLERAVSEAGLAVAGFVLESVAIGRVLLSQEERDMGVGIVDFGAGTTDLAVYHGNLRHVAEIPFGGDDITRDMSVVLNISPRDAEQLKREHGCVCCETEEGEEPISFSTTSGRSHSLLRHQLSEIIEARQQEILEFVARELRDSGSSSMLAAGMVFTGGGSLLGNLAQFGEEIIGVPVRVGAAQNILSAERMDDPRNTTATGLLQFAAHGQADFVDEFNLAPIGAQSGILNRISKLFSFL
;
A
#
# COMPACT_ATOMS: atom_id res chain seq x y z
N ALA A 1 -15.79 2.37 8.76
CA ALA A 1 -14.72 1.56 9.32
C ALA A 1 -14.58 1.91 10.81
N ALA A 2 -14.52 0.91 11.67
CA ALA A 2 -14.31 1.09 13.10
C ALA A 2 -12.94 0.50 13.45
N ALA A 3 -11.99 1.35 13.84
CA ALA A 3 -10.74 0.88 14.41
C ALA A 3 -11.01 0.30 15.82
N SER A 4 -10.26 -0.75 16.20
CA SER A 4 -10.30 -1.27 17.56
C SER A 4 -9.87 -0.17 18.54
N GLY A 5 -10.69 0.13 19.55
CA GLY A 5 -10.35 1.14 20.56
C GLY A 5 -9.03 0.84 21.28
N ASN A 6 -8.67 -0.42 21.42
CA ASN A 6 -7.40 -0.84 22.01
C ASN A 6 -6.20 -0.47 21.10
N LEU A 7 -6.33 -0.53 19.78
CA LEU A 7 -5.28 -0.14 18.84
C LEU A 7 -5.02 1.37 18.93
N CYS A 8 -6.07 2.18 18.85
CA CYS A 8 -5.94 3.64 18.95
C CYS A 8 -5.27 4.04 20.29
N THR A 9 -5.69 3.45 21.41
CA THR A 9 -5.08 3.72 22.72
C THR A 9 -3.62 3.31 22.79
N THR A 10 -3.25 2.19 22.16
CA THR A 10 -1.86 1.71 22.10
C THR A 10 -0.97 2.65 21.28
N LEU A 11 -1.47 3.09 20.11
CA LEU A 11 -0.77 4.07 19.28
C LEU A 11 -0.60 5.41 19.97
N GLU A 12 -1.69 5.93 20.60
CA GLU A 12 -1.65 7.18 21.35
C GLU A 12 -0.62 7.12 22.47
N ARG A 13 -0.58 6.01 23.23
CA ARG A 13 0.40 5.82 24.30
C ARG A 13 1.83 5.78 23.74
N ALA A 14 2.08 5.03 22.66
CA ALA A 14 3.42 4.94 22.06
C ALA A 14 3.92 6.31 21.59
N VAL A 15 3.06 7.11 20.96
CA VAL A 15 3.39 8.47 20.51
C VAL A 15 3.65 9.40 21.69
N SER A 16 2.82 9.28 22.76
CA SER A 16 2.97 10.08 23.98
C SER A 16 4.25 9.75 24.74
N GLU A 17 4.62 8.47 24.82
CA GLU A 17 5.88 8.02 25.41
C GLU A 17 7.11 8.52 24.63
N ALA A 18 6.96 8.78 23.33
CA ALA A 18 7.97 9.44 22.51
C ALA A 18 8.02 10.97 22.68
N GLY A 19 7.21 11.54 23.58
CA GLY A 19 7.16 12.97 23.87
C GLY A 19 6.36 13.80 22.88
N LEU A 20 5.53 13.15 22.05
CA LEU A 20 4.68 13.79 21.04
C LEU A 20 3.20 13.72 21.46
N ALA A 21 2.38 14.59 20.91
CA ALA A 21 0.92 14.57 21.11
C ALA A 21 0.21 14.07 19.85
N VAL A 22 -0.78 13.20 20.00
CA VAL A 22 -1.64 12.74 18.91
C VAL A 22 -2.69 13.81 18.64
N ALA A 23 -2.71 14.38 17.45
CA ALA A 23 -3.71 15.35 17.03
C ALA A 23 -5.00 14.67 16.52
N GLY A 24 -4.89 13.44 16.02
CA GLY A 24 -6.03 12.67 15.52
C GLY A 24 -5.59 11.38 14.84
N PHE A 25 -6.57 10.59 14.42
CA PHE A 25 -6.38 9.36 13.66
C PHE A 25 -7.03 9.52 12.29
N VAL A 26 -6.34 9.08 11.25
CA VAL A 26 -6.83 9.07 9.87
C VAL A 26 -6.79 7.64 9.37
N LEU A 27 -7.87 7.21 8.71
CA LEU A 27 -7.87 5.92 8.03
C LEU A 27 -6.88 5.97 6.87
N GLU A 28 -6.01 4.98 6.79
CA GLU A 28 -4.95 4.89 5.78
C GLU A 28 -5.49 5.06 4.36
N SER A 29 -6.56 4.34 4.00
CA SER A 29 -7.22 4.45 2.70
C SER A 29 -7.64 5.89 2.35
N VAL A 30 -8.05 6.69 3.34
CA VAL A 30 -8.41 8.10 3.14
C VAL A 30 -7.17 8.95 2.85
N ALA A 31 -6.09 8.72 3.60
CA ALA A 31 -4.83 9.43 3.37
C ALA A 31 -4.26 9.13 1.98
N ILE A 32 -4.23 7.84 1.61
CA ILE A 32 -3.74 7.36 0.31
C ILE A 32 -4.61 7.90 -0.84
N GLY A 33 -5.93 7.79 -0.74
CA GLY A 33 -6.87 8.21 -1.79
C GLY A 33 -6.73 9.68 -2.15
N ARG A 34 -6.35 10.54 -1.20
CA ARG A 34 -6.13 11.96 -1.45
C ARG A 34 -4.93 12.24 -2.36
N VAL A 35 -3.86 11.50 -2.23
CA VAL A 35 -2.61 11.76 -2.95
C VAL A 35 -2.46 10.92 -4.22
N LEU A 36 -3.23 9.84 -4.35
CA LEU A 36 -3.17 8.93 -5.49
C LEU A 36 -4.22 9.20 -6.56
N LEU A 37 -5.42 9.66 -6.16
CA LEU A 37 -6.59 9.70 -7.02
C LEU A 37 -6.92 11.12 -7.44
N SER A 38 -7.19 11.30 -8.73
CA SER A 38 -7.86 12.51 -9.22
C SER A 38 -9.35 12.51 -8.83
N GLN A 39 -9.99 13.67 -8.89
CA GLN A 39 -11.43 13.77 -8.65
C GLN A 39 -12.22 12.97 -9.69
N GLU A 40 -11.77 13.00 -10.95
CA GLU A 40 -12.40 12.27 -12.04
C GLU A 40 -12.34 10.75 -11.82
N GLU A 41 -11.19 10.19 -11.40
CA GLU A 41 -11.08 8.76 -11.06
C GLU A 41 -12.05 8.41 -9.92
N ARG A 42 -12.13 9.23 -8.87
CA ARG A 42 -13.08 9.01 -7.77
C ARG A 42 -14.53 9.03 -8.24
N ASP A 43 -14.91 9.99 -9.06
CA ASP A 43 -16.28 10.12 -9.56
C ASP A 43 -16.67 8.98 -10.50
N MET A 44 -15.76 8.51 -11.34
CA MET A 44 -15.95 7.36 -12.22
C MET A 44 -15.99 6.04 -11.46
N GLY A 45 -15.30 5.95 -10.35
CA GLY A 45 -15.14 4.75 -9.55
C GLY A 45 -13.81 4.04 -9.79
N VAL A 46 -13.02 3.90 -8.72
CA VAL A 46 -11.66 3.39 -8.74
C VAL A 46 -11.35 2.58 -7.48
N GLY A 47 -10.56 1.53 -7.61
CA GLY A 47 -10.01 0.78 -6.49
C GLY A 47 -8.58 1.19 -6.18
N ILE A 48 -8.18 1.07 -4.93
CA ILE A 48 -6.79 1.16 -4.47
C ILE A 48 -6.45 -0.17 -3.80
N VAL A 49 -5.28 -0.71 -4.11
CA VAL A 49 -4.66 -1.80 -3.33
C VAL A 49 -3.31 -1.32 -2.84
N ASP A 50 -3.15 -1.24 -1.52
CA ASP A 50 -1.88 -0.95 -0.86
C ASP A 50 -1.22 -2.27 -0.42
N PHE A 51 -0.14 -2.64 -1.09
CA PHE A 51 0.63 -3.84 -0.76
C PHE A 51 1.68 -3.51 0.31
N GLY A 52 1.29 -3.67 1.57
CA GLY A 52 2.17 -3.53 2.72
C GLY A 52 3.08 -4.73 2.97
N ALA A 53 3.81 -4.70 4.07
CA ALA A 53 4.66 -5.82 4.49
C ALA A 53 3.83 -6.98 5.07
N GLY A 54 2.94 -6.69 6.03
CA GLY A 54 2.13 -7.71 6.72
C GLY A 54 0.70 -7.82 6.23
N THR A 55 0.16 -6.78 5.59
CA THR A 55 -1.22 -6.71 5.09
C THR A 55 -1.26 -6.15 3.69
N THR A 56 -2.38 -6.42 3.02
CA THR A 56 -2.76 -5.77 1.77
C THR A 56 -4.11 -5.11 1.98
N ASP A 57 -4.19 -3.80 1.78
CA ASP A 57 -5.36 -3.01 2.07
C ASP A 57 -6.08 -2.63 0.78
N LEU A 58 -7.40 -2.92 0.73
CA LEU A 58 -8.27 -2.58 -0.38
C LEU A 58 -9.16 -1.40 0.00
N ALA A 59 -9.26 -0.43 -0.90
CA ALA A 59 -10.26 0.63 -0.81
C ALA A 59 -10.94 0.86 -2.15
N VAL A 60 -12.24 1.13 -2.15
CA VAL A 60 -13.03 1.43 -3.35
C VAL A 60 -13.70 2.78 -3.19
N TYR A 61 -13.51 3.63 -4.16
CA TYR A 61 -14.12 4.94 -4.29
C TYR A 61 -15.13 4.97 -5.44
N HIS A 62 -16.26 5.62 -5.23
CA HIS A 62 -17.22 6.01 -6.26
C HIS A 62 -17.94 7.26 -5.77
N GLY A 63 -17.41 8.42 -6.14
CA GLY A 63 -17.61 9.68 -5.47
C GLY A 63 -16.89 9.70 -4.13
N ASN A 64 -17.46 9.02 -3.15
CA ASN A 64 -16.90 8.85 -1.80
C ASN A 64 -16.27 7.46 -1.61
N LEU A 65 -15.58 7.27 -0.49
CA LEU A 65 -15.11 5.96 -0.05
C LEU A 65 -16.33 5.04 0.20
N ARG A 66 -16.39 3.92 -0.53
CA ARG A 66 -17.53 2.97 -0.51
C ARG A 66 -17.25 1.71 0.26
N HIS A 67 -16.03 1.20 0.11
CA HIS A 67 -15.64 -0.06 0.73
C HIS A 67 -14.18 -0.01 1.14
N VAL A 68 -13.86 -0.66 2.26
CA VAL A 68 -12.48 -0.92 2.71
C VAL A 68 -12.41 -2.33 3.26
N ALA A 69 -11.32 -3.02 2.97
CA ALA A 69 -11.02 -4.33 3.50
C ALA A 69 -9.52 -4.46 3.75
N GLU A 70 -9.16 -5.28 4.73
CA GLU A 70 -7.78 -5.65 5.04
C GLU A 70 -7.63 -7.15 4.74
N ILE A 71 -6.64 -7.50 3.95
CA ILE A 71 -6.24 -8.86 3.64
C ILE A 71 -4.99 -9.16 4.47
N PRO A 72 -5.02 -10.20 5.34
CA PRO A 72 -3.95 -10.45 6.32
C PRO A 72 -2.74 -11.16 5.70
N PHE A 73 -2.35 -10.75 4.51
CA PHE A 73 -1.19 -11.21 3.76
C PHE A 73 -0.49 -10.02 3.10
N GLY A 74 0.83 -10.07 3.02
CA GLY A 74 1.63 -9.00 2.42
C GLY A 74 3.01 -9.47 1.96
N GLY A 75 3.91 -8.54 1.78
CA GLY A 75 5.27 -8.79 1.30
C GLY A 75 6.10 -9.74 2.16
N ASP A 76 5.84 -9.79 3.46
CA ASP A 76 6.54 -10.68 4.41
C ASP A 76 6.16 -12.15 4.20
N ASP A 77 4.95 -12.44 3.71
CA ASP A 77 4.54 -13.81 3.38
C ASP A 77 5.32 -14.32 2.16
N ILE A 78 5.50 -13.49 1.14
CA ILE A 78 6.38 -13.81 0.00
C ILE A 78 7.82 -14.07 0.49
N THR A 79 8.35 -13.20 1.34
CA THR A 79 9.68 -13.35 1.92
C THR A 79 9.82 -14.66 2.70
N ARG A 80 8.79 -15.04 3.47
CA ARG A 80 8.76 -16.29 4.22
C ARG A 80 8.74 -17.50 3.29
N ASP A 81 7.92 -17.49 2.26
CA ASP A 81 7.85 -18.58 1.28
C ASP A 81 9.19 -18.77 0.57
N MET A 82 9.82 -17.68 0.11
CA MET A 82 11.16 -17.72 -0.46
C MET A 82 12.21 -18.25 0.52
N SER A 83 12.17 -17.81 1.78
CA SER A 83 13.08 -18.28 2.83
C SER A 83 12.99 -19.79 3.04
N VAL A 84 11.77 -20.33 3.06
CA VAL A 84 11.50 -21.76 3.24
C VAL A 84 11.94 -22.56 2.02
N VAL A 85 11.49 -22.16 0.82
CA VAL A 85 11.75 -22.90 -0.43
C VAL A 85 13.24 -22.91 -0.77
N LEU A 86 13.93 -21.78 -0.60
CA LEU A 86 15.34 -21.64 -0.95
C LEU A 86 16.28 -22.01 0.21
N ASN A 87 15.74 -22.28 1.40
CA ASN A 87 16.51 -22.55 2.60
C ASN A 87 17.56 -21.46 2.91
N ILE A 88 17.12 -20.20 2.87
CA ILE A 88 17.91 -18.99 3.14
C ILE A 88 17.34 -18.21 4.31
N SER A 89 18.11 -17.27 4.85
CA SER A 89 17.59 -16.40 5.93
C SER A 89 16.46 -15.49 5.42
N PRO A 90 15.49 -15.08 6.27
CA PRO A 90 14.47 -14.11 5.88
C PRO A 90 15.06 -12.80 5.36
N ARG A 91 16.22 -12.40 5.88
CA ARG A 91 16.93 -11.20 5.41
C ARG A 91 17.42 -11.37 3.98
N ASP A 92 18.02 -12.50 3.66
CA ASP A 92 18.54 -12.77 2.31
C ASP A 92 17.38 -12.96 1.33
N ALA A 93 16.28 -13.60 1.76
CA ALA A 93 15.06 -13.72 0.98
C ALA A 93 14.46 -12.35 0.63
N GLU A 94 14.37 -11.45 1.61
CA GLU A 94 13.89 -10.08 1.38
C GLU A 94 14.79 -9.31 0.42
N GLN A 95 16.10 -9.46 0.56
CA GLN A 95 17.05 -8.85 -0.35
C GLN A 95 16.87 -9.37 -1.78
N LEU A 96 16.81 -10.69 -1.98
CA LEU A 96 16.58 -11.30 -3.31
C LEU A 96 15.26 -10.86 -3.92
N LYS A 97 14.18 -10.81 -3.11
CA LYS A 97 12.88 -10.31 -3.56
C LYS A 97 12.96 -8.88 -4.07
N ARG A 98 13.66 -8.00 -3.37
CA ARG A 98 13.81 -6.59 -3.73
C ARG A 98 14.67 -6.36 -4.96
N GLU A 99 15.71 -7.16 -5.13
CA GLU A 99 16.67 -7.00 -6.23
C GLU A 99 16.20 -7.68 -7.52
N HIS A 100 15.53 -8.82 -7.42
CA HIS A 100 15.21 -9.69 -8.55
C HIS A 100 13.73 -10.05 -8.68
N GLY A 101 12.88 -9.59 -7.72
CA GLY A 101 11.48 -10.00 -7.65
C GLY A 101 10.65 -9.48 -8.81
N CYS A 102 9.94 -10.40 -9.45
CA CYS A 102 8.93 -10.14 -10.47
C CYS A 102 7.88 -11.23 -10.44
N VAL A 103 6.75 -10.97 -11.04
CA VAL A 103 5.75 -11.97 -11.42
C VAL A 103 5.73 -12.11 -12.92
N CYS A 104 5.38 -13.28 -13.45
CA CYS A 104 5.32 -13.54 -14.89
C CYS A 104 6.57 -13.06 -15.64
N CYS A 105 7.76 -13.42 -15.15
CA CYS A 105 9.00 -13.10 -15.85
C CYS A 105 9.05 -13.81 -17.20
N GLU A 106 9.18 -13.07 -18.30
CA GLU A 106 9.38 -13.62 -19.62
C GLU A 106 10.71 -14.41 -19.71
N THR A 107 10.76 -15.41 -20.61
CA THR A 107 11.86 -16.36 -20.69
C THR A 107 13.22 -15.73 -20.98
N GLU A 108 13.28 -14.63 -21.73
CA GLU A 108 14.55 -13.93 -22.04
C GLU A 108 15.14 -13.24 -20.80
N GLU A 109 14.31 -12.66 -19.94
CA GLU A 109 14.73 -12.10 -18.63
C GLU A 109 14.91 -13.19 -17.57
N GLY A 110 14.21 -14.33 -17.73
CA GLY A 110 14.19 -15.44 -16.78
C GLY A 110 15.43 -16.34 -16.80
N GLU A 111 16.30 -16.23 -17.79
CA GLU A 111 17.52 -17.03 -17.92
C GLU A 111 18.71 -16.49 -17.11
N GLU A 112 18.61 -15.30 -16.52
CA GLU A 112 19.67 -14.73 -15.71
C GLU A 112 19.86 -15.53 -14.41
N PRO A 113 21.06 -16.11 -14.17
CA PRO A 113 21.31 -16.87 -12.96
C PRO A 113 21.52 -15.96 -11.75
N ILE A 114 20.74 -16.19 -10.72
CA ILE A 114 20.83 -15.51 -9.43
C ILE A 114 21.60 -16.41 -8.46
N SER A 115 22.73 -15.95 -7.94
CA SER A 115 23.55 -16.68 -6.97
C SER A 115 23.20 -16.27 -5.53
N PHE A 116 23.06 -17.25 -4.66
CA PHE A 116 22.79 -17.04 -3.24
C PHE A 116 23.45 -18.11 -2.36
N SER A 117 23.51 -17.85 -1.05
CA SER A 117 24.04 -18.81 -0.07
C SER A 117 22.93 -19.30 0.84
N THR A 118 22.82 -20.62 1.03
CA THR A 118 21.88 -21.20 1.97
C THR A 118 22.33 -21.01 3.42
N THR A 119 21.43 -21.24 4.37
CA THR A 119 21.73 -21.19 5.82
C THR A 119 22.84 -22.15 6.25
N SER A 120 23.10 -23.22 5.46
CA SER A 120 24.23 -24.12 5.66
C SER A 120 25.56 -23.64 5.08
N GLY A 121 25.60 -22.44 4.49
CA GLY A 121 26.78 -21.86 3.85
C GLY A 121 27.13 -22.42 2.45
N ARG A 122 26.21 -23.20 1.85
CA ARG A 122 26.41 -23.71 0.49
C ARG A 122 25.95 -22.66 -0.52
N SER A 123 26.78 -22.43 -1.54
CA SER A 123 26.40 -21.58 -2.67
C SER A 123 25.47 -22.34 -3.63
N HIS A 124 24.39 -21.69 -4.01
CA HIS A 124 23.42 -22.17 -4.98
C HIS A 124 23.17 -21.11 -6.04
N SER A 125 22.60 -21.52 -7.15
CA SER A 125 22.11 -20.62 -8.19
C SER A 125 20.73 -21.10 -8.64
N LEU A 126 19.84 -20.17 -8.91
CA LEU A 126 18.54 -20.42 -9.56
C LEU A 126 18.36 -19.44 -10.71
N LEU A 127 17.52 -19.79 -11.65
CA LEU A 127 17.15 -18.87 -12.70
C LEU A 127 16.06 -17.89 -12.22
N ARG A 128 16.05 -16.68 -12.77
CA ARG A 128 15.10 -15.64 -12.34
C ARG A 128 13.64 -16.09 -12.46
N HIS A 129 13.29 -16.88 -13.49
CA HIS A 129 11.93 -17.41 -13.63
C HIS A 129 11.54 -18.35 -12.47
N GLN A 130 12.48 -19.14 -11.93
CA GLN A 130 12.23 -20.03 -10.79
C GLN A 130 11.98 -19.24 -9.50
N LEU A 131 12.63 -18.08 -9.35
CA LEU A 131 12.32 -17.14 -8.28
C LEU A 131 10.93 -16.52 -8.45
N SER A 132 10.60 -16.15 -9.70
CA SER A 132 9.31 -15.59 -10.08
C SER A 132 8.18 -16.56 -9.74
N GLU A 133 8.30 -17.85 -10.01
CA GLU A 133 7.26 -18.86 -9.69
C GLU A 133 6.91 -18.88 -8.20
N ILE A 134 7.90 -18.72 -7.30
CA ILE A 134 7.66 -18.68 -5.85
C ILE A 134 6.87 -17.41 -5.48
N ILE A 135 7.30 -16.27 -6.02
CA ILE A 135 6.68 -14.98 -5.75
C ILE A 135 5.25 -14.92 -6.32
N GLU A 136 5.10 -15.40 -7.56
CA GLU A 136 3.83 -15.42 -8.29
C GLU A 136 2.76 -16.22 -7.57
N ALA A 137 3.11 -17.41 -7.05
CA ALA A 137 2.16 -18.25 -6.33
C ALA A 137 1.52 -17.52 -5.13
N ARG A 138 2.32 -16.81 -4.33
CA ARG A 138 1.79 -16.02 -3.21
C ARG A 138 1.08 -14.76 -3.68
N GLN A 139 1.61 -14.09 -4.66
CA GLN A 139 1.01 -12.86 -5.18
C GLN A 139 -0.34 -13.13 -5.84
N GLN A 140 -0.48 -14.27 -6.54
CA GLN A 140 -1.75 -14.73 -7.07
C GLN A 140 -2.78 -14.92 -5.96
N GLU A 141 -2.41 -15.61 -4.88
CA GLU A 141 -3.31 -15.82 -3.74
C GLU A 141 -3.80 -14.48 -3.15
N ILE A 142 -2.90 -13.51 -2.96
CA ILE A 142 -3.25 -12.17 -2.47
C ILE A 142 -4.23 -11.48 -3.42
N LEU A 143 -3.96 -11.49 -4.72
CA LEU A 143 -4.83 -10.87 -5.73
C LEU A 143 -6.19 -11.57 -5.86
N GLU A 144 -6.25 -12.89 -5.68
CA GLU A 144 -7.50 -13.64 -5.63
C GLU A 144 -8.35 -13.27 -4.42
N PHE A 145 -7.73 -12.99 -3.26
CA PHE A 145 -8.44 -12.42 -2.10
C PHE A 145 -8.99 -11.03 -2.41
N VAL A 146 -8.21 -10.15 -3.04
CA VAL A 146 -8.68 -8.83 -3.50
C VAL A 146 -9.87 -8.98 -4.44
N ALA A 147 -9.76 -9.83 -5.45
CA ALA A 147 -10.84 -10.06 -6.42
C ALA A 147 -12.10 -10.65 -5.78
N ARG A 148 -11.95 -11.53 -4.78
CA ARG A 148 -13.07 -12.08 -4.00
C ARG A 148 -13.76 -10.98 -3.19
N GLU A 149 -12.99 -10.16 -2.47
CA GLU A 149 -13.52 -9.07 -1.65
C GLU A 149 -14.30 -8.06 -2.50
N LEU A 150 -13.78 -7.72 -3.68
CA LEU A 150 -14.48 -6.86 -4.65
C LEU A 150 -15.82 -7.45 -5.10
N ARG A 151 -15.89 -8.76 -5.33
CA ARG A 151 -17.14 -9.44 -5.70
C ARG A 151 -18.12 -9.49 -4.53
N ASP A 152 -17.67 -9.91 -3.36
CA ASP A 152 -18.50 -10.14 -2.18
C ASP A 152 -19.10 -8.82 -1.65
N SER A 153 -18.35 -7.72 -1.75
CA SER A 153 -18.85 -6.36 -1.43
C SER A 153 -19.73 -5.74 -2.52
N GLY A 154 -19.84 -6.37 -3.69
CA GLY A 154 -20.53 -5.80 -4.85
C GLY A 154 -19.81 -4.63 -5.51
N SER A 155 -18.53 -4.40 -5.13
CA SER A 155 -17.76 -3.23 -5.62
C SER A 155 -17.17 -3.44 -7.00
N SER A 156 -17.13 -4.65 -7.55
CA SER A 156 -16.55 -4.94 -8.87
C SER A 156 -17.16 -4.10 -9.99
N SER A 157 -18.45 -3.78 -9.92
CA SER A 157 -19.14 -2.96 -10.93
C SER A 157 -18.87 -1.46 -10.83
N MET A 158 -18.14 -1.02 -9.79
CA MET A 158 -17.85 0.39 -9.51
C MET A 158 -16.48 0.83 -10.01
N LEU A 159 -15.72 -0.01 -10.70
CA LEU A 159 -14.31 0.21 -11.04
C LEU A 159 -14.13 0.70 -12.48
N ALA A 160 -14.92 1.68 -12.93
CA ALA A 160 -14.83 2.17 -14.30
C ALA A 160 -13.49 2.86 -14.62
N ALA A 161 -12.83 3.45 -13.63
CA ALA A 161 -11.48 4.00 -13.75
C ALA A 161 -10.36 2.97 -13.43
N GLY A 162 -10.72 1.70 -13.20
CA GLY A 162 -9.77 0.63 -12.91
C GLY A 162 -9.26 0.62 -11.48
N MET A 163 -8.00 0.17 -11.31
CA MET A 163 -7.36 0.05 -10.00
C MET A 163 -5.98 0.70 -9.95
N VAL A 164 -5.60 1.16 -8.77
CA VAL A 164 -4.29 1.74 -8.47
C VAL A 164 -3.61 0.87 -7.43
N PHE A 165 -2.45 0.32 -7.78
CA PHE A 165 -1.59 -0.42 -6.87
C PHE A 165 -0.55 0.51 -6.27
N THR A 166 -0.34 0.45 -4.96
CA THR A 166 0.62 1.25 -4.21
C THR A 166 1.28 0.44 -3.11
N GLY A 167 2.09 1.08 -2.26
CA GLY A 167 2.84 0.37 -1.24
C GLY A 167 4.12 -0.28 -1.75
N GLY A 168 4.92 -0.80 -0.83
CA GLY A 168 6.22 -1.41 -1.17
C GLY A 168 6.13 -2.64 -2.06
N GLY A 169 5.07 -3.43 -1.90
CA GLY A 169 4.84 -4.63 -2.71
C GLY A 169 4.47 -4.33 -4.16
N SER A 170 3.91 -3.14 -4.45
CA SER A 170 3.57 -2.72 -5.81
C SER A 170 4.78 -2.53 -6.73
N LEU A 171 5.99 -2.52 -6.16
CA LEU A 171 7.25 -2.41 -6.89
C LEU A 171 7.75 -3.76 -7.46
N LEU A 172 7.07 -4.87 -7.19
CA LEU A 172 7.35 -6.12 -7.87
C LEU A 172 7.16 -5.97 -9.38
N GLY A 173 8.15 -6.45 -10.15
CA GLY A 173 8.10 -6.38 -11.61
C GLY A 173 6.84 -7.07 -12.17
N ASN A 174 6.22 -6.49 -13.17
CA ASN A 174 5.03 -6.97 -13.87
C ASN A 174 3.75 -7.09 -13.02
N LEU A 175 3.74 -6.65 -11.75
CA LEU A 175 2.60 -6.84 -10.84
C LEU A 175 1.32 -6.16 -11.34
N ALA A 176 1.42 -4.99 -11.98
CA ALA A 176 0.24 -4.29 -12.49
C ALA A 176 -0.45 -5.11 -13.60
N GLN A 177 0.31 -5.62 -14.55
CA GLN A 177 -0.22 -6.47 -15.62
C GLN A 177 -0.83 -7.76 -15.06
N PHE A 178 -0.13 -8.42 -14.14
CA PHE A 178 -0.62 -9.62 -13.48
C PHE A 178 -1.92 -9.38 -12.71
N GLY A 179 -2.01 -8.22 -12.03
CA GLY A 179 -3.22 -7.78 -11.35
C GLY A 179 -4.38 -7.53 -12.30
N GLU A 180 -4.11 -6.94 -13.47
CA GLU A 180 -5.10 -6.70 -14.51
C GLU A 180 -5.71 -8.02 -15.02
N GLU A 181 -4.89 -9.05 -15.21
CA GLU A 181 -5.33 -10.38 -15.65
C GLU A 181 -6.24 -11.07 -14.62
N ILE A 182 -5.91 -10.95 -13.33
CA ILE A 182 -6.68 -11.61 -12.25
C ILE A 182 -7.96 -10.86 -11.89
N ILE A 183 -7.87 -9.52 -11.79
CA ILE A 183 -9.00 -8.69 -11.35
C ILE A 183 -9.94 -8.37 -12.51
N GLY A 184 -9.43 -8.30 -13.75
CA GLY A 184 -10.21 -8.07 -14.95
C GLY A 184 -10.56 -6.61 -15.23
N VAL A 185 -9.82 -5.66 -14.64
CA VAL A 185 -9.93 -4.21 -14.92
C VAL A 185 -8.53 -3.62 -15.09
N PRO A 186 -8.39 -2.48 -15.80
CA PRO A 186 -7.10 -1.83 -15.96
C PRO A 186 -6.43 -1.52 -14.63
N VAL A 187 -5.12 -1.75 -14.52
CA VAL A 187 -4.33 -1.53 -13.32
C VAL A 187 -3.13 -0.64 -13.63
N ARG A 188 -2.89 0.35 -12.77
CA ARG A 188 -1.67 1.16 -12.78
C ARG A 188 -0.97 1.14 -11.43
N VAL A 189 0.34 1.26 -11.41
CA VAL A 189 1.06 1.58 -10.18
C VAL A 189 0.95 3.08 -9.93
N GLY A 190 0.66 3.47 -8.70
CA GLY A 190 0.50 4.85 -8.28
C GLY A 190 1.42 5.22 -7.13
N ALA A 191 1.94 6.43 -7.21
CA ALA A 191 2.64 7.11 -6.15
C ALA A 191 2.02 8.50 -5.96
N ALA A 192 2.27 9.13 -4.82
CA ALA A 192 1.74 10.45 -4.53
C ALA A 192 2.15 11.48 -5.59
N GLN A 193 1.16 12.25 -6.07
CA GLN A 193 1.35 13.29 -7.11
C GLN A 193 1.22 14.69 -6.52
N ASN A 194 1.75 15.68 -7.27
CA ASN A 194 1.59 17.10 -6.95
C ASN A 194 2.19 17.56 -5.60
N ILE A 195 3.28 16.95 -5.17
CA ILE A 195 3.98 17.38 -3.97
C ILE A 195 5.17 18.23 -4.39
N LEU A 196 5.10 19.51 -4.03
CA LEU A 196 6.22 20.42 -4.24
C LEU A 196 7.41 19.98 -3.35
N SER A 197 8.45 19.46 -4.00
CA SER A 197 9.84 19.57 -3.58
C SER A 197 10.48 18.59 -2.59
N ALA A 198 10.01 17.39 -2.34
CA ALA A 198 10.87 16.46 -1.61
C ALA A 198 11.24 15.25 -2.49
N GLU A 199 12.54 15.06 -2.70
CA GLU A 199 13.07 13.82 -3.28
C GLU A 199 12.45 12.60 -2.59
N ARG A 200 11.85 11.66 -3.34
CA ARG A 200 11.23 10.40 -2.93
C ARG A 200 9.78 10.45 -2.41
N MET A 201 9.06 11.55 -2.48
CA MET A 201 7.63 11.53 -2.15
C MET A 201 6.76 10.90 -3.25
N ASP A 202 7.31 10.76 -4.45
CA ASP A 202 6.75 10.05 -5.60
C ASP A 202 6.99 8.53 -5.58
N ASP A 203 7.54 7.99 -4.48
CA ASP A 203 7.73 6.55 -4.29
C ASP A 203 6.47 5.92 -3.70
N PRO A 204 5.93 4.82 -4.27
CA PRO A 204 4.76 4.11 -3.73
C PRO A 204 4.89 3.72 -2.25
N ARG A 205 6.10 3.49 -1.76
CA ARG A 205 6.38 3.19 -0.35
C ARG A 205 6.02 4.31 0.62
N ASN A 206 5.94 5.54 0.13
CA ASN A 206 5.74 6.74 0.95
C ASN A 206 4.33 7.32 0.83
N THR A 207 3.44 6.66 0.08
CA THR A 207 2.11 7.18 -0.24
C THR A 207 1.28 7.51 1.00
N THR A 208 1.23 6.60 1.97
CA THR A 208 0.52 6.81 3.25
C THR A 208 1.08 7.98 4.04
N ALA A 209 2.42 8.03 4.20
CA ALA A 209 3.07 9.13 4.93
C ALA A 209 2.81 10.48 4.26
N THR A 210 2.87 10.50 2.93
CA THR A 210 2.60 11.69 2.12
C THR A 210 1.14 12.14 2.25
N GLY A 211 0.20 11.21 2.23
CA GLY A 211 -1.22 11.48 2.45
C GLY A 211 -1.49 12.07 3.83
N LEU A 212 -0.85 11.52 4.88
CA LEU A 212 -0.94 12.06 6.24
C LEU A 212 -0.37 13.48 6.36
N LEU A 213 0.75 13.77 5.69
CA LEU A 213 1.33 15.12 5.65
C LEU A 213 0.39 16.11 4.95
N GLN A 214 -0.20 15.74 3.83
CA GLN A 214 -1.21 16.57 3.17
C GLN A 214 -2.43 16.79 4.05
N PHE A 215 -2.88 15.75 4.75
CA PHE A 215 -3.97 15.86 5.69
C PHE A 215 -3.67 16.88 6.80
N ALA A 216 -2.48 16.82 7.38
CA ALA A 216 -2.05 17.75 8.42
C ALA A 216 -1.93 19.20 7.92
N ALA A 217 -1.49 19.38 6.67
CA ALA A 217 -1.27 20.71 6.07
C ALA A 217 -2.58 21.45 5.70
N HIS A 218 -3.61 20.74 5.24
CA HIS A 218 -4.86 21.35 4.76
C HIS A 218 -5.97 21.44 5.81
N GLY A 219 -5.77 20.84 7.00
CA GLY A 219 -6.71 20.89 8.13
C GLY A 219 -7.87 19.90 8.02
N GLN A 220 -8.52 19.68 9.16
CA GLN A 220 -9.64 18.72 9.28
C GLN A 220 -10.92 19.17 8.53
N ALA A 221 -11.13 20.46 8.37
CA ALA A 221 -12.38 21.00 7.79
C ALA A 221 -12.56 20.58 6.33
N ASP A 222 -11.52 20.74 5.53
CA ASP A 222 -11.56 20.40 4.10
C ASP A 222 -11.75 18.90 3.86
N PHE A 223 -11.32 18.07 4.82
CA PHE A 223 -11.44 16.62 4.75
C PHE A 223 -12.83 16.09 5.11
N VAL A 224 -13.48 16.71 6.07
CA VAL A 224 -14.86 16.34 6.44
C VAL A 224 -15.80 16.60 5.28
N ASP A 225 -15.60 17.71 4.57
CA ASP A 225 -16.41 18.07 3.41
C ASP A 225 -16.08 17.21 2.17
N GLU A 226 -14.78 16.96 1.90
CA GLU A 226 -14.34 16.18 0.75
C GLU A 226 -14.75 14.70 0.82
N PHE A 227 -14.74 14.10 2.00
CA PHE A 227 -15.05 12.66 2.18
C PHE A 227 -16.40 12.41 2.87
N ASN A 228 -17.17 13.45 3.13
CA ASN A 228 -18.46 13.39 3.84
C ASN A 228 -18.38 12.59 5.16
N LEU A 229 -17.29 12.80 5.89
CA LEU A 229 -17.04 12.16 7.17
C LEU A 229 -17.73 12.98 8.29
N ALA A 230 -18.29 12.30 9.28
CA ALA A 230 -18.84 13.00 10.45
C ALA A 230 -17.72 13.74 11.19
N PRO A 231 -17.90 15.01 11.61
CA PRO A 231 -16.88 15.77 12.33
C PRO A 231 -16.50 15.06 13.63
N ILE A 232 -15.23 14.71 13.76
CA ILE A 232 -14.66 14.23 15.03
C ILE A 232 -14.60 15.44 15.95
N GLY A 233 -15.21 15.34 17.12
CA GLY A 233 -15.47 16.43 18.06
C GLY A 233 -14.34 17.46 18.17
N ALA A 234 -14.69 18.70 17.93
CA ALA A 234 -13.79 19.84 17.86
C ALA A 234 -13.06 20.07 19.19
N GLN A 235 -11.78 19.72 19.24
CA GLN A 235 -10.84 20.35 20.16
C GLN A 235 -10.02 21.40 19.39
N SER A 236 -10.58 22.61 19.35
CA SER A 236 -10.13 23.74 18.53
C SER A 236 -8.93 24.51 19.07
N GLY A 237 -7.94 23.87 19.68
CA GLY A 237 -6.82 24.57 20.33
C GLY A 237 -5.42 24.37 19.71
N ILE A 238 -5.20 23.33 18.95
CA ILE A 238 -3.84 22.89 18.58
C ILE A 238 -3.46 23.27 17.14
N LEU A 239 -4.43 23.35 16.23
CA LEU A 239 -4.19 23.67 14.81
C LEU A 239 -3.64 25.08 14.58
N ASN A 240 -3.99 26.05 15.42
CA ASN A 240 -3.46 27.41 15.37
C ASN A 240 -1.97 27.53 15.80
N ARG A 241 -1.40 26.47 16.39
CA ARG A 241 0.03 26.44 16.76
C ARG A 241 0.90 25.84 15.65
N ILE A 242 0.36 24.91 14.88
CA ILE A 242 1.08 24.23 13.78
C ILE A 242 1.15 25.16 12.56
N SER A 243 0.10 25.89 12.21
CA SER A 243 0.14 26.86 11.09
C SER A 243 1.19 27.95 11.28
N LYS A 244 1.51 28.33 12.54
CA LYS A 244 2.56 29.32 12.85
C LYS A 244 3.99 28.75 12.71
N LEU A 245 4.19 27.44 12.74
CA LEU A 245 5.52 26.82 12.53
C LEU A 245 5.88 26.75 11.04
N PHE A 246 4.89 26.66 10.16
CA PHE A 246 5.12 26.57 8.69
C PHE A 246 5.02 27.91 7.96
N SER A 247 4.71 29.01 8.64
CA SER A 247 4.74 30.36 8.05
C SER A 247 6.15 30.99 8.05
N PHE A 248 7.19 30.25 8.45
CA PHE A 248 8.59 30.69 8.49
C PHE A 248 9.51 29.86 7.57
N LEU A 249 8.97 29.02 6.71
CA LEU A 249 9.67 28.34 5.61
C LEU A 249 9.01 28.75 4.29
#